data_122ebf103e4e354c173b7112b1fbf7ff
#
_entry.id   122ebf103e4e354c173b7112b1fbf7ff
#
_cell.length_a   1.000
_cell.length_b   1.000
_cell.length_c   1.000
_cell.angle_alpha   90.00
_cell.angle_beta   90.00
_cell.angle_gamma   90.00
#
_symmetry.space_group_name_H-M   'P 1'
#
loop_
_entity.id
_entity.type
_entity.pdbx_description
1 polymer ?
#
loop_
_entity_poly.entity_id
_entity_poly.type
_entity_poly.pdbx_seq_one_letter_code
_entity_poly.pdbx_strand_id
1 'polypeptide(L)'
;MRTPTPRPAPGIIAHNRTMLTPHYCVFPPEGIMDSLLPAWPGCIIRFQTSPAMGARFAQALLIAPAGQGSAGMLDDGLEHFFYVQQGEVALKADGGTTTLSPGGFAYIPAGMAYALTATEAGEARAIWVKRPYVAVPGVPAPGLKTGHRDTAPREDNGPRWRHLLLGTRDMAMDFEMNIMAYTPGAHFWCIETHIMEHGLVVLQGQALQLLGRDWHEIWTGDFVWMGPYLPQQIYATGDEVMEYLLYKDVNRDVSFGPPA
;
A
#
# COMPACT_ATOMS: atom_id res chain seq x y z
N MET A 1 9.32 3.48 -23.97
CA MET A 1 8.97 2.53 -22.89
C MET A 1 9.53 1.17 -23.24
N ARG A 2 10.46 0.63 -22.48
CA ARG A 2 10.84 -0.78 -22.62
C ARG A 2 9.68 -1.64 -22.11
N THR A 3 9.25 -2.61 -22.93
CA THR A 3 8.32 -3.63 -22.45
C THR A 3 9.00 -4.38 -21.31
N PRO A 4 8.35 -4.54 -20.14
CA PRO A 4 8.94 -5.32 -19.06
C PRO A 4 9.37 -6.69 -19.59
N THR A 5 10.58 -7.11 -19.26
CA THR A 5 11.05 -8.45 -19.64
C THR A 5 10.06 -9.47 -19.10
N PRO A 6 9.57 -10.40 -19.93
CA PRO A 6 8.67 -11.44 -19.46
C PRO A 6 9.31 -12.17 -18.28
N ARG A 7 8.59 -12.21 -17.13
CA ARG A 7 9.06 -12.97 -15.99
C ARG A 7 9.16 -14.45 -16.36
N PRO A 8 10.17 -15.17 -15.84
CA PRO A 8 10.21 -16.62 -16.03
C PRO A 8 8.93 -17.26 -15.51
N ALA A 9 8.50 -18.33 -16.18
CA ALA A 9 7.30 -19.06 -15.80
C ALA A 9 7.40 -19.49 -14.32
N PRO A 10 6.34 -19.31 -13.52
CA PRO A 10 6.31 -19.81 -12.15
C PRO A 10 6.46 -21.33 -12.14
N GLY A 11 7.03 -21.89 -11.07
CA GLY A 11 7.16 -23.33 -10.86
C GLY A 11 8.58 -23.88 -10.89
N ILE A 12 9.58 -23.06 -11.26
CA ILE A 12 10.99 -23.42 -11.07
C ILE A 12 11.45 -22.84 -9.72
N ILE A 13 11.85 -23.69 -8.80
CA ILE A 13 12.27 -23.30 -7.42
C ILE A 13 13.31 -22.17 -7.45
N ALA A 14 14.24 -22.19 -8.40
CA ALA A 14 15.26 -21.14 -8.54
C ALA A 14 14.70 -19.75 -8.89
N HIS A 15 13.44 -19.65 -9.32
CA HIS A 15 12.78 -18.40 -9.68
C HIS A 15 11.66 -18.02 -8.71
N ASN A 16 11.45 -18.82 -7.66
CA ASN A 16 10.49 -18.47 -6.63
C ASN A 16 11.07 -17.34 -5.75
N ARG A 17 10.46 -16.15 -5.84
CA ARG A 17 10.83 -14.98 -5.04
C ARG A 17 9.94 -14.79 -3.82
N THR A 18 8.94 -15.67 -3.65
CA THR A 18 8.04 -15.61 -2.49
C THR A 18 8.82 -15.94 -1.22
N MET A 19 8.80 -15.01 -0.28
CA MET A 19 9.43 -15.18 1.03
C MET A 19 8.43 -14.80 2.11
N LEU A 20 8.35 -15.62 3.14
CA LEU A 20 7.59 -15.33 4.36
C LEU A 20 8.41 -15.71 5.58
N THR A 21 8.59 -14.76 6.48
CA THR A 21 9.21 -14.93 7.78
C THR A 21 8.31 -14.33 8.87
N PRO A 22 8.59 -14.55 10.16
CA PRO A 22 7.85 -13.88 11.24
C PRO A 22 7.98 -12.34 11.24
N HIS A 23 8.94 -11.78 10.52
CA HIS A 23 9.30 -10.37 10.61
C HIS A 23 9.17 -9.61 9.29
N TYR A 24 9.09 -10.32 8.16
CA TYR A 24 8.90 -9.71 6.85
C TYR A 24 8.35 -10.69 5.82
N CYS A 25 7.79 -10.18 4.76
CA CYS A 25 7.53 -10.97 3.56
C CYS A 25 7.94 -10.23 2.28
N VAL A 26 8.19 -10.99 1.21
CA VAL A 26 8.29 -10.52 -0.17
C VAL A 26 7.35 -11.35 -1.01
N PHE A 27 6.32 -10.75 -1.56
CA PHE A 27 5.30 -11.43 -2.36
C PHE A 27 5.23 -10.85 -3.77
N PRO A 28 5.75 -11.57 -4.77
CA PRO A 28 5.53 -11.22 -6.16
C PRO A 28 4.05 -11.45 -6.53
N PRO A 29 3.49 -10.64 -7.45
CA PRO A 29 2.05 -10.70 -7.79
C PRO A 29 1.59 -12.08 -8.28
N GLU A 30 2.47 -12.82 -8.95
CA GLU A 30 2.20 -14.17 -9.42
C GLU A 30 2.08 -15.22 -8.31
N GLY A 31 2.56 -14.90 -7.11
CA GLY A 31 2.48 -15.77 -5.93
C GLY A 31 1.24 -15.55 -5.08
N ILE A 32 0.43 -14.52 -5.36
CA ILE A 32 -0.74 -14.18 -4.55
C ILE A 32 -2.00 -14.68 -5.24
N MET A 33 -2.71 -15.59 -4.57
CA MET A 33 -3.93 -16.21 -5.09
C MET A 33 -5.13 -15.26 -4.97
N ASP A 34 -6.09 -15.45 -5.88
CA ASP A 34 -7.34 -14.72 -5.92
C ASP A 34 -8.27 -15.12 -4.75
N SER A 35 -8.88 -14.13 -4.13
CA SER A 35 -9.93 -14.30 -3.14
C SER A 35 -11.20 -13.58 -3.59
N LEU A 36 -12.36 -14.17 -3.26
CA LEU A 36 -13.66 -13.60 -3.54
C LEU A 36 -14.33 -13.25 -2.21
N LEU A 37 -14.80 -12.01 -2.08
CA LEU A 37 -15.47 -11.53 -0.87
C LEU A 37 -16.95 -11.24 -1.16
N PRO A 38 -17.89 -11.68 -0.30
CA PRO A 38 -19.31 -11.35 -0.47
C PRO A 38 -19.61 -9.84 -0.51
N ALA A 39 -18.82 -9.05 0.20
CA ALA A 39 -18.94 -7.59 0.20
C ALA A 39 -18.44 -6.93 -1.10
N TRP A 40 -17.81 -7.68 -2.01
CA TRP A 40 -17.20 -7.21 -3.26
C TRP A 40 -17.59 -8.14 -4.43
N PRO A 41 -18.88 -8.23 -4.77
CA PRO A 41 -19.34 -9.14 -5.81
C PRO A 41 -18.70 -8.83 -7.16
N GLY A 42 -18.26 -9.87 -7.88
CA GLY A 42 -17.61 -9.75 -9.17
C GLY A 42 -16.17 -9.23 -9.14
N CYS A 43 -15.66 -8.79 -7.99
CA CYS A 43 -14.29 -8.34 -7.83
C CYS A 43 -13.36 -9.47 -7.39
N ILE A 44 -12.07 -9.32 -7.69
CA ILE A 44 -10.98 -10.17 -7.20
C ILE A 44 -10.20 -9.39 -6.15
N ILE A 45 -9.90 -10.03 -5.02
CA ILE A 45 -9.08 -9.48 -3.95
C ILE A 45 -7.82 -10.34 -3.81
N ARG A 46 -6.64 -9.74 -3.92
CA ARG A 46 -5.36 -10.41 -3.68
C ARG A 46 -4.76 -9.86 -2.40
N PHE A 47 -4.94 -10.60 -1.29
CA PHE A 47 -4.40 -10.19 0.00
C PHE A 47 -2.88 -10.28 0.01
N GLN A 48 -2.24 -9.18 0.34
CA GLN A 48 -0.79 -9.02 0.41
C GLN A 48 -0.29 -9.19 1.84
N THR A 49 -1.03 -8.67 2.83
CA THR A 49 -0.78 -8.91 4.25
C THR A 49 -2.06 -8.78 5.07
N SER A 50 -2.00 -9.31 6.30
CA SER A 50 -3.10 -9.23 7.25
C SER A 50 -2.60 -9.49 8.68
N PRO A 51 -3.42 -9.26 9.72
CA PRO A 51 -3.10 -9.60 11.11
C PRO A 51 -2.73 -11.07 11.32
N ALA A 52 -3.22 -11.99 10.49
CA ALA A 52 -2.83 -13.41 10.55
C ALA A 52 -1.34 -13.65 10.26
N MET A 53 -0.65 -12.70 9.63
CA MET A 53 0.80 -12.73 9.38
C MET A 53 1.62 -12.01 10.47
N GLY A 54 0.94 -11.34 11.42
CA GLY A 54 1.57 -10.51 12.44
C GLY A 54 1.58 -9.00 12.14
N ALA A 55 1.06 -8.58 10.99
CA ALA A 55 0.90 -7.15 10.66
C ALA A 55 -0.24 -6.52 11.48
N ARG A 56 -0.16 -5.21 11.73
CA ARG A 56 -1.22 -4.46 12.42
C ARG A 56 -2.25 -3.87 11.46
N PHE A 57 -2.16 -4.18 10.18
CA PHE A 57 -3.04 -3.74 9.10
C PHE A 57 -3.29 -4.89 8.13
N ALA A 58 -4.29 -4.73 7.27
CA ALA A 58 -4.44 -5.57 6.10
C ALA A 58 -4.21 -4.74 4.84
N GLN A 59 -3.52 -5.33 3.87
CA GLN A 59 -3.34 -4.74 2.54
C GLN A 59 -3.69 -5.74 1.46
N ALA A 60 -4.35 -5.27 0.41
CA ALA A 60 -4.73 -6.08 -0.73
C ALA A 60 -4.68 -5.27 -2.04
N LEU A 61 -4.57 -5.98 -3.16
CA LEU A 61 -4.91 -5.46 -4.48
C LEU A 61 -6.38 -5.81 -4.75
N LEU A 62 -7.21 -4.79 -4.93
CA LEU A 62 -8.58 -4.88 -5.41
C LEU A 62 -8.56 -4.78 -6.94
N ILE A 63 -9.17 -5.75 -7.62
CA ILE A 63 -9.38 -5.77 -9.07
C ILE A 63 -10.89 -5.80 -9.30
N ALA A 64 -11.43 -4.71 -9.82
CA ALA A 64 -12.85 -4.53 -10.07
C ALA A 64 -13.11 -4.42 -11.57
N PRO A 65 -13.82 -5.36 -12.21
CA PRO A 65 -14.30 -5.20 -13.58
C PRO A 65 -15.20 -3.97 -13.73
N ALA A 66 -15.37 -3.47 -14.95
CA ALA A 66 -16.26 -2.35 -15.24
C ALA A 66 -17.65 -2.51 -14.58
N GLY A 67 -18.11 -1.47 -13.90
CA GLY A 67 -19.40 -1.45 -13.17
C GLY A 67 -19.45 -2.32 -11.90
N GLN A 68 -18.38 -3.07 -11.56
CA GLN A 68 -18.32 -3.89 -10.35
C GLN A 68 -17.66 -3.15 -9.20
N GLY A 69 -17.98 -3.55 -7.97
CA GLY A 69 -17.44 -2.90 -6.77
C GLY A 69 -18.06 -3.46 -5.49
N SER A 70 -18.19 -2.61 -4.49
CA SER A 70 -18.79 -2.98 -3.21
C SER A 70 -20.29 -3.32 -3.35
N ALA A 71 -20.76 -4.24 -2.50
CA ALA A 71 -22.18 -4.62 -2.42
C ALA A 71 -23.04 -3.53 -1.72
N GLY A 72 -23.05 -2.31 -2.27
CA GLY A 72 -23.65 -1.15 -1.64
C GLY A 72 -22.70 -0.40 -0.70
N MET A 73 -23.28 0.32 0.26
CA MET A 73 -22.51 1.04 1.28
C MET A 73 -21.94 0.06 2.30
N LEU A 74 -20.64 0.12 2.52
CA LEU A 74 -19.90 -0.71 3.49
C LEU A 74 -19.50 0.14 4.69
N ASP A 75 -19.55 -0.45 5.88
CA ASP A 75 -18.96 0.07 7.12
C ASP A 75 -18.62 -1.16 7.98
N ASP A 76 -17.34 -1.44 8.13
CA ASP A 76 -16.81 -2.52 8.98
C ASP A 76 -16.16 -1.99 10.26
N GLY A 77 -16.33 -0.69 10.56
CA GLY A 77 -15.75 -0.03 11.72
C GLY A 77 -14.25 0.25 11.61
N LEU A 78 -13.63 -0.08 10.48
CA LEU A 78 -12.21 0.16 10.22
C LEU A 78 -12.01 1.47 9.44
N GLU A 79 -10.80 1.97 9.45
CA GLU A 79 -10.36 2.99 8.51
C GLU A 79 -9.79 2.35 7.26
N HIS A 80 -9.96 3.01 6.12
CA HIS A 80 -9.53 2.51 4.82
C HIS A 80 -8.72 3.54 4.06
N PHE A 81 -7.77 3.05 3.26
CA PHE A 81 -7.08 3.83 2.25
C PHE A 81 -7.11 3.08 0.93
N PHE A 82 -7.46 3.80 -0.14
CA PHE A 82 -7.43 3.30 -1.52
C PHE A 82 -6.49 4.15 -2.35
N TYR A 83 -5.65 3.51 -3.15
CA TYR A 83 -4.80 4.15 -4.16
C TYR A 83 -5.05 3.49 -5.51
N VAL A 84 -5.54 4.25 -6.49
CA VAL A 84 -5.86 3.74 -7.83
C VAL A 84 -4.58 3.60 -8.65
N GLN A 85 -4.29 2.38 -9.09
CA GLN A 85 -3.17 2.08 -9.98
C GLN A 85 -3.56 2.12 -11.46
N GLN A 86 -4.78 1.66 -11.76
CA GLN A 86 -5.29 1.52 -13.14
C GLN A 86 -6.80 1.72 -13.16
N GLY A 87 -7.31 2.22 -14.30
CA GLY A 87 -8.73 2.46 -14.48
C GLY A 87 -9.25 3.60 -13.61
N GLU A 88 -10.55 3.68 -13.43
CA GLU A 88 -11.21 4.71 -12.62
C GLU A 88 -12.22 4.08 -11.68
N VAL A 89 -12.33 4.63 -10.48
CA VAL A 89 -13.33 4.23 -9.49
C VAL A 89 -14.17 5.42 -9.04
N ALA A 90 -15.47 5.20 -8.88
CA ALA A 90 -16.38 6.13 -8.22
C ALA A 90 -16.45 5.77 -6.74
N LEU A 91 -16.00 6.66 -5.87
CA LEU A 91 -16.14 6.58 -4.42
C LEU A 91 -17.37 7.39 -4.00
N LYS A 92 -18.34 6.74 -3.39
CA LYS A 92 -19.48 7.37 -2.72
C LYS A 92 -19.26 7.33 -1.21
N ALA A 93 -19.12 8.48 -0.57
CA ALA A 93 -18.93 8.63 0.86
C ALA A 93 -19.36 10.04 1.29
N ASP A 94 -19.72 10.22 2.56
CA ASP A 94 -20.09 11.52 3.14
C ASP A 94 -21.12 12.31 2.30
N GLY A 95 -22.12 11.61 1.75
CA GLY A 95 -23.18 12.21 0.93
C GLY A 95 -22.76 12.64 -0.48
N GLY A 96 -21.50 12.51 -0.86
CA GLY A 96 -20.97 12.87 -2.17
C GLY A 96 -20.48 11.67 -2.98
N THR A 97 -20.11 11.93 -4.24
CA THR A 97 -19.42 10.97 -5.11
C THR A 97 -18.18 11.66 -5.70
N THR A 98 -17.05 11.00 -5.59
CA THR A 98 -15.76 11.45 -6.15
C THR A 98 -15.21 10.37 -7.08
N THR A 99 -14.81 10.74 -8.29
CA THR A 99 -14.10 9.83 -9.20
C THR A 99 -12.60 9.93 -8.95
N LEU A 100 -11.98 8.79 -8.75
CA LEU A 100 -10.52 8.65 -8.59
C LEU A 100 -9.95 7.98 -9.85
N SER A 101 -9.00 8.64 -10.49
CA SER A 101 -8.22 8.13 -11.64
C SER A 101 -6.89 7.54 -11.19
N PRO A 102 -6.07 6.95 -12.08
CA PRO A 102 -4.74 6.44 -11.72
C PRO A 102 -3.87 7.51 -11.04
N GLY A 103 -3.37 7.20 -9.85
CA GLY A 103 -2.68 8.15 -8.96
C GLY A 103 -3.59 8.84 -7.95
N GLY A 104 -4.91 8.73 -8.13
CA GLY A 104 -5.91 9.18 -7.16
C GLY A 104 -5.95 8.30 -5.92
N PHE A 105 -6.25 8.91 -4.77
CA PHE A 105 -6.38 8.18 -3.50
C PHE A 105 -7.53 8.72 -2.65
N ALA A 106 -7.98 7.88 -1.74
CA ALA A 106 -8.95 8.25 -0.71
C ALA A 106 -8.60 7.59 0.62
N TYR A 107 -8.75 8.36 1.70
CA TYR A 107 -8.79 7.87 3.08
C TYR A 107 -10.22 7.99 3.58
N ILE A 108 -10.76 6.93 4.11
CA ILE A 108 -12.10 6.82 4.68
C ILE A 108 -11.94 6.52 6.17
N PRO A 109 -12.40 7.42 7.07
CA PRO A 109 -12.26 7.22 8.50
C PRO A 109 -13.12 6.06 9.01
N ALA A 110 -12.71 5.48 10.13
CA ALA A 110 -13.45 4.43 10.81
C ALA A 110 -14.90 4.85 11.11
N GLY A 111 -15.87 3.96 10.84
CA GLY A 111 -17.30 4.22 11.04
C GLY A 111 -17.95 5.10 9.96
N MET A 112 -17.27 5.46 8.91
CA MET A 112 -17.86 6.14 7.76
C MET A 112 -18.28 5.13 6.70
N ALA A 113 -19.57 5.08 6.39
CA ALA A 113 -20.08 4.24 5.31
C ALA A 113 -19.60 4.75 3.94
N TYR A 114 -19.19 3.81 3.07
CA TYR A 114 -18.74 4.12 1.71
C TYR A 114 -19.13 3.04 0.71
N ALA A 115 -19.14 3.39 -0.56
CA ALA A 115 -19.18 2.44 -1.68
C ALA A 115 -18.11 2.81 -2.69
N LEU A 116 -17.45 1.80 -3.26
CA LEU A 116 -16.42 1.96 -4.29
C LEU A 116 -16.79 1.07 -5.48
N THR A 117 -16.85 1.66 -6.68
CA THR A 117 -17.26 0.94 -7.91
C THR A 117 -16.34 1.35 -9.05
N ALA A 118 -15.82 0.39 -9.82
CA ALA A 118 -15.13 0.69 -11.07
C ALA A 118 -16.12 1.36 -12.04
N THR A 119 -15.68 2.41 -12.74
CA THR A 119 -16.52 3.07 -13.73
C THR A 119 -16.76 2.15 -14.95
N GLU A 120 -17.72 2.50 -15.80
CA GLU A 120 -17.97 1.77 -17.04
C GLU A 120 -16.82 1.89 -18.07
N ALA A 121 -15.81 2.74 -17.79
CA ALA A 121 -14.66 2.92 -18.65
C ALA A 121 -13.75 1.68 -18.74
N GLY A 122 -13.83 0.77 -17.78
CA GLY A 122 -13.06 -0.48 -17.81
C GLY A 122 -12.74 -1.05 -16.43
N GLU A 123 -11.86 -2.07 -16.41
CA GLU A 123 -11.34 -2.66 -15.17
C GLU A 123 -10.54 -1.61 -14.39
N ALA A 124 -10.78 -1.54 -13.10
CA ALA A 124 -9.99 -0.74 -12.17
C ALA A 124 -9.17 -1.63 -11.23
N ARG A 125 -7.97 -1.14 -10.86
CA ARG A 125 -7.09 -1.77 -9.89
C ARG A 125 -6.69 -0.75 -8.83
N ALA A 126 -6.90 -1.10 -7.57
CA ALA A 126 -6.57 -0.23 -6.44
C ALA A 126 -5.83 -1.00 -5.35
N ILE A 127 -4.80 -0.39 -4.79
CA ILE A 127 -4.23 -0.84 -3.51
C ILE A 127 -5.20 -0.43 -2.42
N TRP A 128 -5.57 -1.39 -1.60
CA TRP A 128 -6.51 -1.21 -0.48
C TRP A 128 -5.82 -1.55 0.82
N VAL A 129 -5.72 -0.57 1.71
CA VAL A 129 -5.23 -0.73 3.09
C VAL A 129 -6.39 -0.53 4.04
N LYS A 130 -6.45 -1.34 5.10
CA LYS A 130 -7.41 -1.15 6.20
C LYS A 130 -6.84 -1.59 7.54
N ARG A 131 -7.28 -0.90 8.60
CA ARG A 131 -6.90 -1.20 9.98
C ARG A 131 -7.89 -0.59 10.99
N PRO A 132 -7.88 -1.03 12.25
CA PRO A 132 -8.56 -0.30 13.34
C PRO A 132 -7.90 1.06 13.56
N TYR A 133 -8.70 2.13 13.66
CA TYR A 133 -8.21 3.46 14.04
C TYR A 133 -7.91 3.52 15.54
N VAL A 134 -6.79 4.09 15.90
CA VAL A 134 -6.41 4.33 17.31
C VAL A 134 -6.51 5.82 17.62
N ALA A 135 -7.53 6.21 18.37
CA ALA A 135 -7.75 7.60 18.75
C ALA A 135 -6.67 8.13 19.72
N VAL A 136 -6.37 9.44 19.60
CA VAL A 136 -5.54 10.17 20.57
C VAL A 136 -6.44 11.07 21.41
N PRO A 137 -6.38 11.02 22.74
CA PRO A 137 -7.17 11.87 23.60
C PRO A 137 -6.94 13.35 23.29
N GLY A 138 -8.02 14.10 23.10
CA GLY A 138 -7.97 15.54 22.82
C GLY A 138 -7.65 15.90 21.36
N VAL A 139 -7.43 14.94 20.48
CA VAL A 139 -7.24 15.16 19.05
C VAL A 139 -8.48 14.66 18.30
N PRO A 140 -9.19 15.51 17.54
CA PRO A 140 -10.33 15.06 16.73
C PRO A 140 -9.91 13.98 15.73
N ALA A 141 -10.75 12.97 15.54
CA ALA A 141 -10.53 11.95 14.51
C ALA A 141 -10.52 12.60 13.12
N PRO A 142 -9.72 12.06 12.17
CA PRO A 142 -9.64 12.63 10.82
C PRO A 142 -10.96 12.38 10.07
N GLY A 143 -11.30 13.32 9.16
CA GLY A 143 -12.41 13.16 8.22
C GLY A 143 -11.99 12.48 6.92
N LEU A 144 -12.95 12.31 6.00
CA LEU A 144 -12.70 11.85 4.64
C LEU A 144 -11.64 12.73 3.97
N LYS A 145 -10.65 12.11 3.34
CA LYS A 145 -9.62 12.81 2.54
C LYS A 145 -9.54 12.16 1.15
N THR A 146 -9.51 12.99 0.12
CA THR A 146 -9.24 12.53 -1.26
C THR A 146 -8.16 13.39 -1.86
N GLY A 147 -7.40 12.85 -2.79
CA GLY A 147 -6.32 13.57 -3.45
C GLY A 147 -5.75 12.82 -4.65
N HIS A 148 -4.68 13.38 -5.20
CA HIS A 148 -3.98 12.79 -6.34
C HIS A 148 -2.48 12.95 -6.17
N ARG A 149 -1.68 11.93 -6.57
CA ARG A 149 -0.22 11.94 -6.43
C ARG A 149 0.44 13.18 -7.05
N ASP A 150 -0.06 13.65 -8.19
CA ASP A 150 0.54 14.75 -8.94
C ASP A 150 0.33 16.12 -8.27
N THR A 151 -0.67 16.23 -7.41
CA THR A 151 -0.95 17.45 -6.62
C THR A 151 -0.54 17.32 -5.16
N ALA A 152 -0.11 16.14 -4.73
CA ALA A 152 0.38 15.92 -3.38
C ALA A 152 1.70 16.68 -3.15
N PRO A 153 1.94 17.23 -1.95
CA PRO A 153 3.20 17.85 -1.62
C PRO A 153 4.37 16.91 -1.88
N ARG A 154 5.45 17.45 -2.46
CA ARG A 154 6.68 16.72 -2.74
C ARG A 154 7.82 17.24 -1.88
N GLU A 155 8.57 16.33 -1.29
CA GLU A 155 9.82 16.60 -0.59
C GLU A 155 10.98 15.97 -1.33
N ASP A 156 11.93 16.83 -1.78
CA ASP A 156 13.14 16.40 -2.48
C ASP A 156 14.30 16.22 -1.50
N ASN A 157 15.09 15.16 -1.72
CA ASN A 157 16.28 14.87 -0.95
C ASN A 157 17.38 14.31 -1.89
N GLY A 158 17.92 15.18 -2.73
CA GLY A 158 18.93 14.84 -3.74
C GLY A 158 18.38 13.84 -4.77
N PRO A 159 19.00 12.64 -4.91
CA PRO A 159 18.60 11.66 -5.92
C PRO A 159 17.35 10.87 -5.55
N ARG A 160 16.65 11.27 -4.50
CA ARG A 160 15.40 10.66 -4.04
C ARG A 160 14.41 11.74 -3.62
N TRP A 161 13.12 11.42 -3.71
CA TRP A 161 12.03 12.28 -3.26
C TRP A 161 10.86 11.46 -2.77
N ARG A 162 9.90 12.12 -2.15
CA ARG A 162 8.63 11.50 -1.77
C ARG A 162 7.45 12.42 -2.04
N HIS A 163 6.32 11.84 -2.42
CA HIS A 163 5.03 12.50 -2.44
C HIS A 163 4.28 12.15 -1.14
N LEU A 164 3.80 13.17 -0.44
CA LEU A 164 3.11 13.04 0.84
C LEU A 164 1.60 12.92 0.58
N LEU A 165 1.09 11.69 0.51
CA LEU A 165 -0.32 11.46 0.20
C LEU A 165 -1.20 11.64 1.43
N LEU A 166 -0.84 11.05 2.56
CA LEU A 166 -1.66 11.01 3.77
C LEU A 166 -0.81 11.00 5.03
N GLY A 167 -1.27 11.69 6.08
CA GLY A 167 -0.85 11.49 7.47
C GLY A 167 0.46 12.14 7.89
N THR A 168 1.31 12.55 6.97
CA THR A 168 2.61 13.12 7.30
C THR A 168 2.46 14.38 8.15
N ARG A 169 3.00 14.35 9.39
CA ARG A 169 2.92 15.42 10.39
C ARG A 169 1.50 15.74 10.89
N ASP A 170 0.52 14.88 10.64
CA ASP A 170 -0.85 15.03 11.15
C ASP A 170 -1.05 14.08 12.34
N MET A 171 -1.13 14.62 13.56
CA MET A 171 -1.28 13.83 14.79
C MET A 171 -2.64 13.12 14.90
N ALA A 172 -3.64 13.53 14.12
CA ALA A 172 -4.91 12.82 14.03
C ALA A 172 -4.76 11.46 13.33
N MET A 173 -3.78 11.33 12.44
CA MET A 173 -3.53 10.10 11.68
C MET A 173 -2.68 9.12 12.49
N ASP A 174 -2.97 7.83 12.41
CA ASP A 174 -2.19 6.75 13.01
C ASP A 174 -1.42 5.90 12.00
N PHE A 175 -1.55 6.24 10.72
CA PHE A 175 -0.66 5.80 9.65
C PHE A 175 -0.44 6.92 8.62
N GLU A 176 0.63 6.79 7.86
CA GLU A 176 0.90 7.64 6.71
C GLU A 176 1.03 6.81 5.43
N MET A 177 0.70 7.45 4.30
CA MET A 177 0.88 6.89 2.97
C MET A 177 1.71 7.86 2.13
N ASN A 178 2.80 7.35 1.57
CA ASN A 178 3.73 8.13 0.75
C ASN A 178 4.11 7.36 -0.51
N ILE A 179 4.45 8.08 -1.59
CA ILE A 179 5.18 7.48 -2.70
C ILE A 179 6.64 7.88 -2.55
N MET A 180 7.49 6.90 -2.38
CA MET A 180 8.94 7.07 -2.34
C MET A 180 9.51 6.83 -3.73
N ALA A 181 10.45 7.68 -4.14
CA ALA A 181 11.07 7.61 -5.46
C ALA A 181 12.59 7.78 -5.38
N TYR A 182 13.31 7.04 -6.24
CA TYR A 182 14.77 6.99 -6.30
C TYR A 182 15.22 6.98 -7.76
N THR A 183 16.18 7.83 -8.09
CA THR A 183 16.86 7.72 -9.40
C THR A 183 17.71 6.43 -9.46
N PRO A 184 18.04 5.92 -10.65
CA PRO A 184 18.93 4.77 -10.80
C PRO A 184 20.23 4.92 -9.99
N GLY A 185 20.57 3.89 -9.21
CA GLY A 185 21.73 3.87 -8.33
C GLY A 185 21.58 4.61 -7.00
N ALA A 186 20.46 5.33 -6.78
CA ALA A 186 20.20 5.97 -5.50
C ALA A 186 19.78 4.94 -4.44
N HIS A 187 20.04 5.27 -3.19
CA HIS A 187 19.73 4.40 -2.07
C HIS A 187 19.28 5.19 -0.85
N PHE A 188 18.63 4.52 0.10
CA PHE A 188 18.44 5.09 1.41
C PHE A 188 19.80 5.20 2.12
N TRP A 189 20.07 6.33 2.75
CA TRP A 189 21.41 6.72 3.19
C TRP A 189 22.01 5.83 4.30
N CYS A 190 21.18 5.02 5.00
CA CYS A 190 21.66 4.11 6.05
C CYS A 190 20.79 2.85 6.10
N ILE A 191 21.25 1.84 6.84
CA ILE A 191 20.40 0.77 7.33
C ILE A 191 19.63 1.35 8.51
N GLU A 192 18.31 1.47 8.37
CA GLU A 192 17.42 1.98 9.42
C GLU A 192 16.72 0.87 10.18
N THR A 193 16.34 1.17 11.42
CA THR A 193 15.45 0.35 12.24
C THR A 193 14.58 1.27 13.10
N HIS A 194 13.32 0.93 13.24
CA HIS A 194 12.35 1.69 14.02
C HIS A 194 11.13 0.85 14.36
N ILE A 195 10.32 1.33 15.30
CA ILE A 195 9.12 0.61 15.76
C ILE A 195 8.02 0.51 14.70
N MET A 196 7.98 1.46 13.77
CA MET A 196 6.94 1.51 12.74
C MET A 196 7.07 0.33 11.80
N GLU A 197 5.95 -0.33 11.50
CA GLU A 197 5.89 -1.33 10.45
C GLU A 197 5.60 -0.70 9.08
N HIS A 198 5.94 -1.42 8.03
CA HIS A 198 5.73 -0.98 6.66
C HIS A 198 5.01 -2.02 5.82
N GLY A 199 4.21 -1.51 4.87
CA GLY A 199 3.77 -2.26 3.71
C GLY A 199 4.11 -1.45 2.46
N LEU A 200 4.90 -1.99 1.55
CA LEU A 200 5.20 -1.31 0.30
C LEU A 200 4.79 -2.13 -0.93
N VAL A 201 4.32 -1.42 -1.95
CA VAL A 201 4.09 -1.99 -3.29
C VAL A 201 4.96 -1.23 -4.28
N VAL A 202 5.79 -1.95 -5.03
CA VAL A 202 6.59 -1.35 -6.09
C VAL A 202 5.66 -0.93 -7.24
N LEU A 203 5.60 0.38 -7.50
CA LEU A 203 4.78 0.96 -8.57
C LEU A 203 5.52 0.96 -9.90
N GLN A 204 6.84 1.17 -9.87
CA GLN A 204 7.68 1.26 -11.06
C GLN A 204 9.14 0.89 -10.71
N GLY A 205 9.86 0.34 -11.69
CA GLY A 205 11.29 0.06 -11.60
C GLY A 205 11.61 -1.17 -10.75
N GLN A 206 12.85 -1.20 -10.27
CA GLN A 206 13.38 -2.33 -9.48
C GLN A 206 14.39 -1.86 -8.45
N ALA A 207 14.60 -2.68 -7.41
CA ALA A 207 15.53 -2.39 -6.34
C ALA A 207 16.12 -3.67 -5.72
N LEU A 208 17.22 -3.50 -4.98
CA LEU A 208 17.67 -4.43 -3.96
C LEU A 208 17.19 -3.93 -2.61
N GLN A 209 16.40 -4.74 -1.91
CA GLN A 209 15.86 -4.46 -0.59
C GLN A 209 16.56 -5.33 0.45
N LEU A 210 17.21 -4.69 1.42
CA LEU A 210 17.71 -5.36 2.62
C LEU A 210 16.56 -5.55 3.61
N LEU A 211 16.36 -6.78 4.10
CA LEU A 211 15.39 -7.15 5.11
C LEU A 211 16.08 -8.01 6.18
N GLY A 212 16.42 -7.40 7.32
CA GLY A 212 17.23 -8.04 8.34
C GLY A 212 18.68 -8.24 7.88
N ARG A 213 18.99 -9.43 7.39
CA ARG A 213 20.31 -9.79 6.85
C ARG A 213 20.28 -10.21 5.40
N ASP A 214 19.07 -10.33 4.83
CA ASP A 214 18.85 -10.91 3.52
C ASP A 214 18.58 -9.81 2.50
N TRP A 215 19.19 -9.92 1.33
CA TRP A 215 18.96 -9.04 0.20
C TRP A 215 17.98 -9.68 -0.77
N HIS A 216 16.95 -8.95 -1.14
CA HIS A 216 15.91 -9.37 -2.06
C HIS A 216 15.86 -8.43 -3.24
N GLU A 217 15.85 -8.99 -4.45
CA GLU A 217 15.50 -8.24 -5.65
C GLU A 217 13.99 -8.08 -5.68
N ILE A 218 13.53 -6.82 -5.78
CA ILE A 218 12.12 -6.46 -5.90
C ILE A 218 11.91 -5.60 -7.14
N TRP A 219 10.74 -5.75 -7.77
CA TRP A 219 10.37 -4.97 -8.96
C TRP A 219 8.88 -4.70 -9.02
N THR A 220 8.48 -3.93 -10.05
CA THR A 220 7.09 -3.50 -10.24
C THR A 220 6.07 -4.61 -9.96
N GLY A 221 5.15 -4.30 -9.05
CA GLY A 221 4.07 -5.16 -8.60
C GLY A 221 4.39 -6.00 -7.35
N ASP A 222 5.66 -6.10 -6.94
CA ASP A 222 6.02 -6.81 -5.72
C ASP A 222 5.50 -6.08 -4.49
N PHE A 223 5.06 -6.85 -3.52
CA PHE A 223 4.68 -6.39 -2.19
C PHE A 223 5.74 -6.83 -1.18
N VAL A 224 6.08 -5.92 -0.26
CA VAL A 224 6.95 -6.21 0.90
C VAL A 224 6.27 -5.71 2.16
N TRP A 225 6.15 -6.59 3.16
CA TRP A 225 5.83 -6.21 4.53
C TRP A 225 7.08 -6.28 5.39
N MET A 226 7.25 -5.28 6.25
CA MET A 226 8.36 -5.15 7.19
C MET A 226 7.80 -4.89 8.57
N GLY A 227 8.02 -5.83 9.48
CA GLY A 227 7.60 -5.73 10.88
C GLY A 227 8.43 -4.75 11.69
N PRO A 228 7.99 -4.43 12.92
CA PRO A 228 8.69 -3.51 13.80
C PRO A 228 10.16 -3.90 14.02
N TYR A 229 11.04 -2.88 14.04
CA TYR A 229 12.49 -3.00 14.29
C TYR A 229 13.27 -3.83 13.27
N LEU A 230 12.69 -4.26 12.16
CA LEU A 230 13.45 -4.95 11.12
C LEU A 230 14.50 -4.01 10.52
N PRO A 231 15.80 -4.35 10.56
CA PRO A 231 16.82 -3.58 9.83
C PRO A 231 16.54 -3.62 8.34
N GLN A 232 16.50 -2.44 7.70
CA GLN A 232 16.08 -2.31 6.30
C GLN A 232 16.86 -1.23 5.56
N GLN A 233 17.04 -1.43 4.27
CA GLN A 233 17.62 -0.45 3.36
C GLN A 233 17.21 -0.79 1.92
N ILE A 234 17.10 0.22 1.06
CA ILE A 234 16.78 0.05 -0.35
C ILE A 234 17.82 0.71 -1.26
N TYR A 235 18.16 0.01 -2.34
CA TYR A 235 18.99 0.50 -3.45
C TYR A 235 18.21 0.38 -4.75
N ALA A 236 17.92 1.49 -5.40
CA ALA A 236 17.30 1.47 -6.73
C ALA A 236 18.30 0.88 -7.75
N THR A 237 17.85 -0.13 -8.47
CA THR A 237 18.62 -0.79 -9.52
C THR A 237 17.94 -0.57 -10.87
N GLY A 238 18.61 -0.98 -11.97
CA GLY A 238 18.06 -0.76 -13.30
C GLY A 238 18.34 0.63 -13.86
N ASP A 239 17.62 1.01 -14.91
CA ASP A 239 17.86 2.20 -15.72
C ASP A 239 16.69 3.21 -15.69
N GLU A 240 15.69 2.96 -14.85
CA GLU A 240 14.55 3.86 -14.65
C GLU A 240 14.37 4.23 -13.17
N VAL A 241 13.58 5.29 -12.92
CA VAL A 241 13.20 5.67 -11.55
C VAL A 241 12.46 4.51 -10.89
N MET A 242 12.88 4.15 -9.68
CA MET A 242 12.19 3.22 -8.82
C MET A 242 11.19 3.97 -7.95
N GLU A 243 9.93 3.57 -7.98
CA GLU A 243 8.87 4.13 -7.14
C GLU A 243 8.12 3.04 -6.38
N TYR A 244 7.76 3.32 -5.13
CA TYR A 244 6.85 2.47 -4.36
C TYR A 244 5.87 3.27 -3.52
N LEU A 245 4.65 2.74 -3.39
CA LEU A 245 3.66 3.21 -2.41
C LEU A 245 4.01 2.58 -1.06
N LEU A 246 4.16 3.41 -0.04
CA LEU A 246 4.55 3.02 1.32
C LEU A 246 3.42 3.31 2.30
N TYR A 247 2.96 2.28 3.00
CA TYR A 247 2.24 2.35 4.28
C TYR A 247 3.25 2.39 5.42
N LYS A 248 2.98 3.21 6.44
CA LYS A 248 3.76 3.27 7.67
C LYS A 248 2.85 3.67 8.83
N ASP A 249 2.82 2.89 9.93
CA ASP A 249 2.12 3.29 11.14
C ASP A 249 2.91 4.41 11.87
N VAL A 250 2.19 5.39 12.44
CA VAL A 250 2.79 6.58 13.05
C VAL A 250 1.98 7.09 14.25
N ASN A 251 2.58 8.00 15.00
CA ASN A 251 1.91 8.86 15.98
C ASN A 251 1.17 8.12 17.11
N ARG A 252 1.53 6.86 17.39
CA ARG A 252 0.94 6.10 18.50
C ARG A 252 2.04 5.58 19.42
N ASP A 253 1.74 5.59 20.70
CA ASP A 253 2.68 5.17 21.73
C ASP A 253 2.88 3.66 21.71
N VAL A 254 3.99 3.24 22.30
CA VAL A 254 4.37 1.82 22.40
C VAL A 254 3.47 1.11 23.40
N SER A 255 2.85 0.02 22.98
CA SER A 255 2.12 -0.85 23.91
C SER A 255 3.10 -1.68 24.74
N PHE A 256 2.93 -1.68 26.06
CA PHE A 256 3.63 -2.58 26.99
C PHE A 256 2.83 -3.87 27.28
N GLY A 257 1.69 -4.04 26.65
CA GLY A 257 0.89 -5.26 26.69
C GLY A 257 1.37 -6.33 25.72
N PRO A 258 0.87 -7.56 25.83
CA PRO A 258 1.08 -8.56 24.78
C PRO A 258 0.55 -8.03 23.44
N PRO A 259 1.15 -8.46 22.31
CA PRO A 259 0.62 -8.10 21.00
C PRO A 259 -0.85 -8.53 20.89
N ALA A 260 -1.69 -7.63 20.37
CA ALA A 260 -3.11 -7.86 20.17
C ALA A 260 -3.35 -8.95 19.12
#